data_c746c5d87d35e03d947914dba67c5bc2
#
_entry.id   c746c5d87d35e03d947914dba67c5bc2
#
_cell.length_a   1.000
_cell.length_b   1.000
_cell.length_c   1.000
_cell.angle_alpha   90.00
_cell.angle_beta   90.00
_cell.angle_gamma   90.00
#
_symmetry.space_group_name_H-M   'P 1'
#
loop_
_entity.id
_entity.type
_entity.pdbx_description
1 polymer ?
#
loop_
_entity_poly.entity_id
_entity_poly.type
_entity_poly.pdbx_seq_one_letter_code
_entity_poly.pdbx_strand_id
1 'polypeptide(L)'
;IHPELLGTMLVPKAEELVANPYRHGGTEGAKEFFEEGFEHVFAHARESASTDFPITVYYAFKQSESDERGQASTGWETILGSMVRAGWCVTATWPVRSELSNRMIASGTNALASSVVLALRPRATDAAVTDRRGFIAAMKRELGPALRELQQGGIAPVDLPQSAIGPGMAVFSRYAKVIESDGTEMTVRSALARINEVLDELLTEQEGDFDPATRFAIAWYRGNGYDPGAFGDAENLARARATVVASLERDGILTARAGRVQLHRPASLPAEYDVLTDQHTSAWEALHHAIRIQESKGIPAAGVFLQEASHRSDGAVDLDLVKELAYLLFQVAEKNGWTKDAISFNGVATSWSELLDAGRTAAPPEAATTLDFGSLGDDS
;
A
#
# COMPACT_ATOMS: atom_id res chain seq x y z
N ILE A 1 34.18 21.01 18.76
CA ILE A 1 32.84 20.72 19.32
C ILE A 1 32.31 22.06 19.81
N HIS A 2 31.09 22.38 19.60
CA HIS A 2 30.41 23.69 19.72
C HIS A 2 30.19 24.11 21.20
N PRO A 3 31.11 24.86 21.84
CA PRO A 3 30.96 25.24 23.25
C PRO A 3 29.77 26.20 23.46
N GLU A 4 29.38 26.96 22.44
CA GLU A 4 28.21 27.84 22.44
C GLU A 4 26.87 27.06 22.59
N LEU A 5 26.79 25.83 22.08
CA LEU A 5 25.61 24.99 22.18
C LEU A 5 25.67 24.00 23.36
N LEU A 6 26.87 23.61 23.76
CA LEU A 6 27.09 22.53 24.72
C LEU A 6 27.76 23.02 26.02
N GLY A 7 27.86 24.35 26.22
CA GLY A 7 28.49 24.97 27.38
C GLY A 7 27.63 25.00 28.65
N THR A 8 26.36 24.59 28.59
CA THR A 8 25.44 24.57 29.73
C THR A 8 24.87 23.18 29.96
N MET A 9 24.43 22.88 31.20
CA MET A 9 23.74 21.63 31.53
C MET A 9 22.34 21.54 30.92
N LEU A 10 21.79 22.66 30.42
CA LEU A 10 20.48 22.73 29.78
C LEU A 10 20.67 22.92 28.29
N VAL A 11 20.02 22.05 27.49
CA VAL A 11 19.94 22.21 26.05
C VAL A 11 19.16 23.48 25.73
N PRO A 12 19.63 24.35 24.78
CA PRO A 12 18.93 25.58 24.40
C PRO A 12 17.63 25.26 23.70
N LYS A 13 16.55 25.21 24.47
CA LYS A 13 15.21 24.83 23.98
C LYS A 13 14.52 25.87 23.10
N ALA A 14 14.97 27.14 23.20
CA ALA A 14 14.35 28.23 22.44
C ALA A 14 14.66 28.16 20.95
N GLU A 15 15.77 27.53 20.57
CA GLU A 15 16.27 27.43 19.19
C GLU A 15 15.92 26.09 18.51
N GLU A 16 15.32 25.17 19.27
CA GLU A 16 14.85 23.91 18.70
C GLU A 16 13.74 24.16 17.65
N LEU A 17 13.84 23.53 16.48
CA LEU A 17 12.80 23.57 15.45
C LEU A 17 11.56 22.78 15.87
N VAL A 18 10.77 23.38 16.74
CA VAL A 18 9.51 22.82 17.24
C VAL A 18 8.40 23.83 16.99
N ALA A 19 7.36 23.43 16.27
CA ALA A 19 6.18 24.25 16.01
C ALA A 19 5.36 24.44 17.30
N ASN A 20 5.85 25.30 18.21
CA ASN A 20 5.18 25.61 19.46
C ASN A 20 4.47 26.96 19.37
N PRO A 21 3.10 27.00 19.30
CA PRO A 21 2.34 28.25 19.17
C PRO A 21 2.62 29.27 20.26
N TYR A 22 2.92 28.81 21.47
CA TYR A 22 3.20 29.72 22.61
C TYR A 22 4.52 30.48 22.49
N ARG A 23 5.48 29.96 21.71
CA ARG A 23 6.80 30.58 21.52
C ARG A 23 6.84 31.50 20.30
N HIS A 24 5.94 31.29 19.32
CA HIS A 24 6.01 31.92 18.00
C HIS A 24 4.78 32.76 17.67
N GLY A 25 4.08 33.29 18.70
CA GLY A 25 2.95 34.21 18.51
C GLY A 25 1.67 33.59 17.91
N GLY A 26 1.48 32.29 18.10
CA GLY A 26 0.30 31.56 17.61
C GLY A 26 0.65 30.44 16.62
N THR A 27 -0.40 29.78 16.11
CA THR A 27 -0.26 28.61 15.23
C THR A 27 0.46 28.94 13.92
N GLU A 28 0.10 30.09 13.30
CA GLU A 28 0.70 30.53 12.03
C GLU A 28 2.20 30.85 12.20
N GLY A 29 2.56 31.64 13.22
CA GLY A 29 3.97 31.96 13.48
C GLY A 29 4.81 30.73 13.86
N ALA A 30 4.22 29.75 14.54
CA ALA A 30 4.89 28.49 14.83
C ALA A 30 5.14 27.66 13.57
N LYS A 31 4.17 27.67 12.65
CA LYS A 31 4.28 27.00 11.36
C LYS A 31 5.36 27.67 10.50
N GLU A 32 5.33 28.97 10.36
CA GLU A 32 6.31 29.76 9.60
C GLU A 32 7.75 29.54 10.11
N PHE A 33 7.95 29.63 11.43
CA PHE A 33 9.24 29.32 12.06
C PHE A 33 9.74 27.91 11.73
N PHE A 34 8.84 26.93 11.77
CA PHE A 34 9.17 25.53 11.49
C PHE A 34 9.52 25.33 10.00
N GLU A 35 8.75 25.92 9.10
CA GLU A 35 8.96 25.82 7.65
C GLU A 35 10.26 26.46 7.21
N GLU A 36 10.52 27.70 7.63
CA GLU A 36 11.74 28.44 7.32
C GLU A 36 12.97 27.76 7.93
N GLY A 37 12.85 27.30 9.17
CA GLY A 37 13.94 26.61 9.84
C GLY A 37 14.36 25.32 9.12
N PHE A 38 13.41 24.49 8.70
CA PHE A 38 13.72 23.29 7.92
C PHE A 38 14.25 23.61 6.51
N GLU A 39 13.77 24.68 5.88
CA GLU A 39 14.33 25.12 4.60
C GLU A 39 15.81 25.50 4.74
N HIS A 40 16.18 26.24 5.78
CA HIS A 40 17.58 26.57 6.08
C HIS A 40 18.42 25.31 6.36
N VAL A 41 17.90 24.34 7.13
CA VAL A 41 18.61 23.08 7.41
C VAL A 41 18.88 22.32 6.11
N PHE A 42 17.87 22.18 5.25
CA PHE A 42 18.02 21.46 3.99
C PHE A 42 18.89 22.24 2.97
N ALA A 43 18.83 23.56 2.95
CA ALA A 43 19.72 24.38 2.12
C ALA A 43 21.19 24.21 2.55
N HIS A 44 21.47 24.30 3.85
CA HIS A 44 22.82 24.08 4.36
C HIS A 44 23.34 22.66 4.13
N ALA A 45 22.51 21.66 4.34
CA ALA A 45 22.84 20.28 4.01
C ALA A 45 23.14 20.11 2.50
N ARG A 46 22.44 20.87 1.63
CA ARG A 46 22.62 20.84 0.19
C ARG A 46 23.99 21.38 -0.25
N GLU A 47 24.50 22.41 0.43
CA GLU A 47 25.82 22.99 0.15
C GLU A 47 26.95 21.99 0.40
N SER A 48 26.78 21.11 1.40
CA SER A 48 27.78 20.13 1.80
C SER A 48 27.54 18.73 1.24
N ALA A 49 26.47 18.52 0.46
CA ALA A 49 26.07 17.21 -0.03
C ALA A 49 26.98 16.67 -1.12
N SER A 50 27.31 15.39 -1.02
CA SER A 50 27.92 14.64 -2.13
C SER A 50 26.88 14.37 -3.23
N THR A 51 27.32 14.39 -4.48
CA THR A 51 26.52 13.93 -5.63
C THR A 51 26.48 12.40 -5.73
N ASP A 52 27.48 11.71 -5.15
CA ASP A 52 27.65 10.27 -5.29
C ASP A 52 26.76 9.49 -4.31
N PHE A 53 26.49 10.06 -3.14
CA PHE A 53 25.73 9.40 -2.07
C PHE A 53 24.44 10.15 -1.74
N PRO A 54 23.32 9.44 -1.49
CA PRO A 54 22.12 10.06 -0.97
C PRO A 54 22.30 10.43 0.51
N ILE A 55 21.60 11.47 0.95
CA ILE A 55 21.32 11.63 2.37
C ILE A 55 20.02 10.92 2.73
N THR A 56 19.90 10.48 3.98
CA THR A 56 18.68 9.85 4.48
C THR A 56 18.07 10.70 5.58
N VAL A 57 16.75 10.90 5.49
CA VAL A 57 15.96 11.62 6.48
C VAL A 57 14.96 10.66 7.08
N TYR A 58 14.97 10.52 8.40
CA TYR A 58 13.97 9.75 9.15
C TYR A 58 12.90 10.72 9.64
N TYR A 59 11.68 10.50 9.22
CA TYR A 59 10.56 11.33 9.62
C TYR A 59 9.49 10.48 10.32
N ALA A 60 9.13 10.85 11.54
CA ALA A 60 8.03 10.21 12.28
C ALA A 60 6.73 10.92 11.92
N PHE A 61 5.76 10.15 11.41
CA PHE A 61 4.47 10.64 10.97
C PHE A 61 3.35 10.24 11.95
N LYS A 62 2.44 11.17 12.23
CA LYS A 62 1.26 10.90 13.04
C LYS A 62 0.00 11.03 12.18
N GLN A 63 -0.73 9.93 12.02
CA GLN A 63 -1.96 9.86 11.22
C GLN A 63 -3.10 10.74 11.75
N SER A 64 -3.08 11.09 13.05
CA SER A 64 -4.14 11.91 13.66
C SER A 64 -4.22 13.37 13.15
N GLU A 65 -3.34 13.74 12.22
CA GLU A 65 -3.32 15.07 11.59
C GLU A 65 -3.89 15.07 10.17
N SER A 66 -4.36 13.92 9.65
CA SER A 66 -5.08 13.89 8.39
C SER A 66 -6.51 14.39 8.61
N ASP A 67 -6.93 15.41 7.85
CA ASP A 67 -8.33 15.83 7.75
C ASP A 67 -9.21 14.67 7.28
N GLU A 68 -10.49 14.69 7.65
CA GLU A 68 -11.53 13.72 7.25
C GLU A 68 -11.63 13.47 5.72
N ARG A 69 -10.84 14.19 4.92
CA ARG A 69 -10.78 14.12 3.45
C ARG A 69 -9.51 13.45 2.91
N GLY A 70 -8.69 12.81 3.76
CA GLY A 70 -7.46 12.14 3.33
C GLY A 70 -6.37 13.07 2.80
N GLN A 71 -6.41 14.37 3.13
CA GLN A 71 -5.37 15.31 2.76
C GLN A 71 -4.12 15.03 3.59
N ALA A 72 -2.96 15.06 2.94
CA ALA A 72 -1.66 14.92 3.60
C ALA A 72 -1.55 15.90 4.77
N SER A 73 -1.03 15.44 5.91
CA SER A 73 -0.86 16.30 7.08
C SER A 73 -0.02 17.53 6.73
N THR A 74 -0.34 18.65 7.34
CA THR A 74 0.40 19.91 7.17
C THR A 74 1.90 19.72 7.43
N GLY A 75 2.26 18.86 8.39
CA GLY A 75 3.66 18.55 8.69
C GLY A 75 4.41 17.83 7.56
N TRP A 76 3.73 16.89 6.88
CA TRP A 76 4.31 16.17 5.76
C TRP A 76 4.55 17.07 4.54
N GLU A 77 3.56 17.90 4.21
CA GLU A 77 3.66 18.91 3.17
C GLU A 77 4.80 19.90 3.43
N THR A 78 4.91 20.37 4.67
CA THR A 78 5.94 21.32 5.10
C THR A 78 7.34 20.74 4.91
N ILE A 79 7.58 19.53 5.40
CA ILE A 79 8.91 18.87 5.29
C ILE A 79 9.28 18.61 3.83
N LEU A 80 8.39 18.02 3.04
CA LEU A 80 8.64 17.78 1.62
C LEU A 80 8.82 19.10 0.85
N GLY A 81 8.01 20.11 1.17
CA GLY A 81 8.13 21.44 0.57
C GLY A 81 9.48 22.09 0.82
N SER A 82 9.98 22.03 2.06
CA SER A 82 11.29 22.56 2.43
C SER A 82 12.43 21.83 1.70
N MET A 83 12.35 20.50 1.55
CA MET A 83 13.32 19.71 0.77
C MET A 83 13.34 20.12 -0.70
N VAL A 84 12.17 20.21 -1.32
CA VAL A 84 12.05 20.53 -2.75
C VAL A 84 12.51 21.96 -3.04
N ARG A 85 12.14 22.95 -2.21
CA ARG A 85 12.59 24.34 -2.33
C ARG A 85 14.10 24.48 -2.14
N ALA A 86 14.67 23.71 -1.21
CA ALA A 86 16.12 23.67 -1.01
C ALA A 86 16.89 22.92 -2.13
N GLY A 87 16.22 22.47 -3.18
CA GLY A 87 16.85 21.85 -4.35
C GLY A 87 17.20 20.37 -4.18
N TRP A 88 16.44 19.64 -3.37
CA TRP A 88 16.56 18.20 -3.24
C TRP A 88 15.57 17.45 -4.15
N CYS A 89 16.00 16.30 -4.66
CA CYS A 89 15.16 15.27 -5.23
C CYS A 89 14.92 14.17 -4.20
N VAL A 90 13.67 13.79 -3.98
CA VAL A 90 13.32 12.54 -3.29
C VAL A 90 13.55 11.41 -4.28
N THR A 91 14.40 10.44 -3.95
CA THR A 91 14.74 9.33 -4.86
C THR A 91 14.09 8.02 -4.44
N ALA A 92 13.82 7.84 -3.15
CA ALA A 92 13.11 6.68 -2.62
C ALA A 92 12.54 6.99 -1.24
N THR A 93 11.53 6.22 -0.83
CA THR A 93 10.99 6.22 0.53
C THR A 93 10.74 4.81 1.00
N TRP A 94 10.91 4.58 2.31
CA TRP A 94 10.61 3.30 2.95
C TRP A 94 9.85 3.55 4.25
N PRO A 95 8.69 2.91 4.46
CA PRO A 95 8.04 2.90 5.76
C PRO A 95 8.84 2.02 6.71
N VAL A 96 9.03 2.49 7.93
CA VAL A 96 9.75 1.76 8.99
C VAL A 96 8.87 1.70 10.22
N ARG A 97 8.60 0.50 10.71
CA ARG A 97 7.92 0.30 11.98
C ARG A 97 8.91 0.53 13.11
N SER A 98 8.91 1.74 13.66
CA SER A 98 9.79 2.12 14.77
C SER A 98 9.14 1.93 16.15
N GLU A 99 7.86 1.55 16.22
CA GLU A 99 7.15 1.33 17.47
C GLU A 99 7.09 -0.16 17.83
N LEU A 100 7.27 -0.46 19.12
CA LEU A 100 7.16 -1.82 19.65
C LEU A 100 5.72 -2.34 19.47
N SER A 101 5.61 -3.58 19.00
CA SER A 101 4.33 -4.31 18.79
C SER A 101 3.49 -4.49 20.08
N ASN A 102 4.07 -4.20 21.25
CA ASN A 102 3.45 -4.38 22.58
C ASN A 102 2.67 -3.15 23.09
N ARG A 103 2.46 -2.10 22.29
CA ARG A 103 1.55 -1.03 22.71
C ARG A 103 0.12 -1.57 22.74
N MET A 104 -0.51 -1.58 23.91
CA MET A 104 -1.90 -2.01 24.12
C MET A 104 -2.93 -1.25 23.24
N ILE A 105 -2.56 -0.14 22.67
CA ILE A 105 -3.38 0.67 21.74
C ILE A 105 -3.32 0.15 20.30
N ALA A 106 -2.32 -0.65 19.94
CA ALA A 106 -2.12 -1.15 18.55
C ALA A 106 -2.77 -2.52 18.31
N SER A 107 -3.24 -3.21 19.38
CA SER A 107 -3.93 -4.49 19.22
C SER A 107 -5.34 -4.25 18.68
N GLY A 108 -5.56 -4.59 17.42
CA GLY A 108 -6.85 -4.47 16.75
C GLY A 108 -7.12 -3.13 16.04
N THR A 109 -6.08 -2.31 15.79
CA THR A 109 -6.20 -1.09 14.98
C THR A 109 -5.25 -1.16 13.77
N ASN A 110 -5.68 -0.61 12.65
CA ASN A 110 -4.84 -0.36 11.46
C ASN A 110 -3.87 0.79 11.74
N ALA A 111 -2.90 0.60 12.66
CA ALA A 111 -1.91 1.62 12.92
C ALA A 111 -0.90 1.68 11.76
N LEU A 112 -0.75 2.87 11.17
CA LEU A 112 0.32 3.16 10.21
C LEU A 112 1.71 2.89 10.79
N ALA A 113 2.67 2.56 9.92
CA ALA A 113 4.07 2.65 10.27
C ALA A 113 4.38 4.07 10.77
N SER A 114 5.02 4.15 11.93
CA SER A 114 5.21 5.41 12.63
C SER A 114 6.30 6.28 12.02
N SER A 115 7.11 5.76 11.11
CA SER A 115 8.24 6.48 10.52
C SER A 115 8.42 6.15 9.04
N VAL A 116 8.88 7.15 8.28
CA VAL A 116 9.29 7.02 6.88
C VAL A 116 10.73 7.45 6.73
N VAL A 117 11.51 6.65 6.03
CA VAL A 117 12.86 7.02 5.61
C VAL A 117 12.79 7.57 4.20
N LEU A 118 13.33 8.76 4.00
CA LEU A 118 13.43 9.41 2.70
C LEU A 118 14.90 9.40 2.26
N ALA A 119 15.17 8.96 1.03
CA ALA A 119 16.47 9.15 0.40
C ALA A 119 16.42 10.38 -0.50
N LEU A 120 17.37 11.29 -0.31
CA LEU A 120 17.44 12.55 -1.03
C LEU A 120 18.75 12.64 -1.80
N ARG A 121 18.70 13.15 -3.02
CA ARG A 121 19.87 13.54 -3.82
C ARG A 121 19.76 14.98 -4.25
N PRO A 122 20.89 15.67 -4.44
CA PRO A 122 20.89 17.00 -5.05
C PRO A 122 20.16 17.00 -6.40
N ARG A 123 19.19 17.90 -6.59
CA ARG A 123 18.55 18.11 -7.88
C ARG A 123 19.57 18.70 -8.87
N ALA A 124 19.57 18.21 -10.10
CA ALA A 124 20.42 18.73 -11.15
C ALA A 124 20.13 20.22 -11.40
N THR A 125 21.18 21.00 -11.67
CA THR A 125 21.07 22.45 -11.90
C THR A 125 20.37 22.78 -13.21
N ASP A 126 20.38 21.85 -14.18
CA ASP A 126 19.72 21.89 -15.47
C ASP A 126 18.39 21.11 -15.50
N ALA A 127 17.80 20.86 -14.33
CA ALA A 127 16.55 20.14 -14.23
C ALA A 127 15.46 20.75 -15.12
N ALA A 128 14.74 19.91 -15.84
CA ALA A 128 13.72 20.33 -16.79
C ALA A 128 12.50 20.96 -16.08
N VAL A 129 11.81 21.83 -16.81
CA VAL A 129 10.47 22.30 -16.44
C VAL A 129 9.44 21.48 -17.19
N THR A 130 8.33 21.12 -16.55
CA THR A 130 7.22 20.42 -17.20
C THR A 130 5.89 21.08 -16.83
N ASP A 131 4.85 20.76 -17.59
CA ASP A 131 3.48 21.14 -17.23
C ASP A 131 2.79 20.01 -16.42
N ARG A 132 1.61 20.32 -15.90
CA ARG A 132 0.77 19.36 -15.16
C ARG A 132 0.51 18.07 -15.95
N ARG A 133 0.30 18.17 -17.29
CA ARG A 133 0.01 17.01 -18.14
C ARG A 133 1.25 16.10 -18.24
N GLY A 134 2.41 16.69 -18.48
CA GLY A 134 3.68 15.96 -18.54
C GLY A 134 4.02 15.29 -17.21
N PHE A 135 3.77 15.97 -16.07
CA PHE A 135 3.96 15.41 -14.74
C PHE A 135 3.05 14.19 -14.51
N ILE A 136 1.73 14.30 -14.79
CA ILE A 136 0.79 13.19 -14.62
C ILE A 136 1.15 12.01 -15.52
N ALA A 137 1.54 12.26 -16.77
CA ALA A 137 1.95 11.21 -17.70
C ALA A 137 3.20 10.47 -17.23
N ALA A 138 4.20 11.21 -16.72
CA ALA A 138 5.39 10.62 -16.15
C ALA A 138 5.08 9.80 -14.89
N MET A 139 4.20 10.32 -14.03
CA MET A 139 3.77 9.65 -12.81
C MET A 139 3.04 8.33 -13.09
N LYS A 140 2.06 8.31 -14.02
CA LYS A 140 1.35 7.08 -14.41
C LYS A 140 2.30 6.00 -14.94
N ARG A 141 3.29 6.40 -15.72
CA ARG A 141 4.29 5.46 -16.25
C ARG A 141 5.17 4.85 -15.19
N GLU A 142 5.53 5.60 -14.14
CA GLU A 142 6.53 5.22 -13.15
C GLU A 142 5.93 4.71 -11.85
N LEU A 143 4.76 5.22 -11.46
CA LEU A 143 4.09 4.81 -10.23
C LEU A 143 3.51 3.39 -10.32
N GLY A 144 3.03 2.95 -11.49
CA GLY A 144 2.47 1.61 -11.66
C GLY A 144 3.47 0.48 -11.35
N PRO A 145 4.66 0.45 -11.99
CA PRO A 145 5.71 -0.51 -11.62
C PRO A 145 6.15 -0.41 -10.16
N ALA A 146 6.34 0.81 -9.64
CA ALA A 146 6.73 1.03 -8.26
C ALA A 146 5.68 0.53 -7.26
N LEU A 147 4.40 0.67 -7.58
CA LEU A 147 3.30 0.14 -6.77
C LEU A 147 3.37 -1.39 -6.64
N ARG A 148 3.61 -2.09 -7.75
CA ARG A 148 3.78 -3.55 -7.74
C ARG A 148 4.98 -3.97 -6.89
N GLU A 149 6.11 -3.28 -7.02
CA GLU A 149 7.29 -3.52 -6.18
C GLU A 149 7.00 -3.32 -4.69
N LEU A 150 6.25 -2.27 -4.31
CA LEU A 150 5.83 -2.02 -2.94
C LEU A 150 4.93 -3.14 -2.41
N GLN A 151 3.96 -3.57 -3.22
CA GLN A 151 3.06 -4.68 -2.87
C GLN A 151 3.83 -6.00 -2.72
N GLN A 152 4.72 -6.33 -3.65
CA GLN A 152 5.56 -7.53 -3.61
C GLN A 152 6.56 -7.47 -2.45
N GLY A 153 7.12 -6.29 -2.17
CA GLY A 153 8.07 -6.05 -1.07
C GLY A 153 7.46 -6.19 0.34
N GLY A 154 6.17 -6.53 0.47
CA GLY A 154 5.54 -6.80 1.76
C GLY A 154 5.21 -5.54 2.57
N ILE A 155 5.09 -4.39 1.92
CA ILE A 155 4.57 -3.18 2.55
C ILE A 155 3.12 -3.45 2.98
N ALA A 156 2.77 -3.12 4.22
CA ALA A 156 1.39 -3.28 4.69
C ALA A 156 0.41 -2.44 3.85
N PRO A 157 -0.79 -2.95 3.51
CA PRO A 157 -1.80 -2.19 2.77
C PRO A 157 -2.10 -0.82 3.39
N VAL A 158 -2.14 -0.73 4.73
CA VAL A 158 -2.33 0.52 5.46
C VAL A 158 -1.22 1.54 5.17
N ASP A 159 0.01 1.08 4.91
CA ASP A 159 1.19 1.93 4.64
C ASP A 159 1.39 2.24 3.15
N LEU A 160 0.60 1.59 2.27
CA LEU A 160 0.77 1.70 0.82
C LEU A 160 0.60 3.13 0.28
N PRO A 161 -0.44 3.91 0.67
CA PRO A 161 -0.58 5.29 0.20
C PRO A 161 0.61 6.15 0.61
N GLN A 162 1.09 6.00 1.84
CA GLN A 162 2.25 6.73 2.34
C GLN A 162 3.55 6.31 1.62
N SER A 163 3.70 5.02 1.33
CA SER A 163 4.85 4.50 0.59
C SER A 163 4.86 4.95 -0.87
N ALA A 164 3.69 5.04 -1.50
CA ALA A 164 3.52 5.51 -2.88
C ALA A 164 3.86 7.01 -3.06
N ILE A 165 3.83 7.81 -1.95
CA ILE A 165 4.29 9.20 -1.98
C ILE A 165 5.74 9.28 -2.46
N GLY A 166 6.60 8.34 -2.08
CA GLY A 166 8.00 8.33 -2.46
C GLY A 166 8.23 8.31 -3.97
N PRO A 167 7.78 7.28 -4.69
CA PRO A 167 7.86 7.24 -6.14
C PRO A 167 7.19 8.44 -6.82
N GLY A 168 6.02 8.89 -6.33
CA GLY A 168 5.35 10.08 -6.83
C GLY A 168 6.16 11.35 -6.64
N MET A 169 6.74 11.55 -5.47
CA MET A 169 7.61 12.68 -5.16
C MET A 169 8.95 12.60 -5.90
N ALA A 170 9.45 11.40 -6.20
CA ALA A 170 10.63 11.23 -7.06
C ALA A 170 10.37 11.80 -8.46
N VAL A 171 9.18 11.56 -9.01
CA VAL A 171 8.78 12.18 -10.28
C VAL A 171 8.61 13.70 -10.15
N PHE A 172 7.97 14.19 -9.10
CA PHE A 172 7.73 15.62 -8.91
C PHE A 172 9.03 16.40 -8.70
N SER A 173 9.86 15.96 -7.75
CA SER A 173 11.02 16.71 -7.27
C SER A 173 12.22 16.72 -8.25
N ARG A 174 12.21 15.87 -9.27
CA ARG A 174 13.26 15.90 -10.32
C ARG A 174 13.10 17.06 -11.29
N TYR A 175 11.90 17.62 -11.43
CA TYR A 175 11.68 18.81 -12.22
C TYR A 175 12.09 20.07 -11.44
N ALA A 176 12.62 21.05 -12.17
CA ALA A 176 12.87 22.37 -11.60
C ALA A 176 11.56 23.03 -11.17
N LYS A 177 10.53 22.88 -12.05
CA LYS A 177 9.17 23.37 -11.82
C LYS A 177 8.16 22.48 -12.55
N VAL A 178 6.99 22.34 -11.96
CA VAL A 178 5.80 21.82 -12.62
C VAL A 178 4.78 22.96 -12.72
N ILE A 179 4.30 23.27 -13.91
CA ILE A 179 3.42 24.41 -14.15
C ILE A 179 1.96 23.94 -14.26
N GLU A 180 1.09 24.52 -13.46
CA GLU A 180 -0.35 24.28 -13.51
C GLU A 180 -0.99 24.92 -14.76
N SER A 181 -2.24 24.56 -15.05
CA SER A 181 -2.98 25.06 -16.23
C SER A 181 -3.23 26.57 -16.21
N ASP A 182 -3.19 27.19 -15.04
CA ASP A 182 -3.31 28.65 -14.87
C ASP A 182 -1.97 29.40 -14.94
N GLY A 183 -0.87 28.69 -15.21
CA GLY A 183 0.48 29.22 -15.29
C GLY A 183 1.20 29.35 -13.94
N THR A 184 0.58 29.00 -12.84
CA THR A 184 1.24 28.99 -11.52
C THR A 184 2.12 27.76 -11.34
N GLU A 185 3.07 27.82 -10.40
CA GLU A 185 3.89 26.68 -10.03
C GLU A 185 3.08 25.73 -9.13
N MET A 186 3.11 24.43 -9.45
CA MET A 186 2.43 23.40 -8.66
C MET A 186 3.07 23.29 -7.28
N THR A 187 2.24 23.40 -6.25
CA THR A 187 2.67 23.22 -4.86
C THR A 187 2.88 21.74 -4.51
N VAL A 188 3.65 21.47 -3.47
CA VAL A 188 3.80 20.10 -2.93
C VAL A 188 2.44 19.52 -2.51
N ARG A 189 1.54 20.33 -1.95
CA ARG A 189 0.17 19.93 -1.64
C ARG A 189 -0.58 19.45 -2.89
N SER A 190 -0.53 20.21 -3.97
CA SER A 190 -1.17 19.82 -5.23
C SER A 190 -0.54 18.55 -5.80
N ALA A 191 0.80 18.42 -5.72
CA ALA A 191 1.49 17.23 -6.17
C ALA A 191 1.07 15.98 -5.38
N LEU A 192 0.99 16.06 -4.05
CA LEU A 192 0.52 14.97 -3.19
C LEU A 192 -0.93 14.56 -3.51
N ALA A 193 -1.82 15.53 -3.74
CA ALA A 193 -3.18 15.25 -4.16
C ALA A 193 -3.22 14.48 -5.50
N ARG A 194 -2.38 14.87 -6.48
CA ARG A 194 -2.28 14.16 -7.78
C ARG A 194 -1.68 12.77 -7.64
N ILE A 195 -0.70 12.59 -6.75
CA ILE A 195 -0.12 11.27 -6.47
C ILE A 195 -1.21 10.32 -5.95
N ASN A 196 -2.03 10.77 -5.01
CA ASN A 196 -3.13 9.96 -4.47
C ASN A 196 -4.19 9.66 -5.54
N GLU A 197 -4.56 10.64 -6.39
CA GLU A 197 -5.49 10.41 -7.50
C GLU A 197 -4.98 9.35 -8.49
N VAL A 198 -3.71 9.43 -8.87
CA VAL A 198 -3.10 8.44 -9.79
C VAL A 198 -2.95 7.08 -9.11
N LEU A 199 -2.67 7.04 -7.81
CA LEU A 199 -2.65 5.79 -7.05
C LEU A 199 -4.03 5.11 -7.07
N ASP A 200 -5.10 5.86 -6.80
CA ASP A 200 -6.47 5.37 -6.85
C ASP A 200 -6.85 4.85 -8.26
N GLU A 201 -6.43 5.56 -9.33
CA GLU A 201 -6.63 5.11 -10.70
C GLU A 201 -5.91 3.79 -10.98
N LEU A 202 -4.62 3.68 -10.62
CA LEU A 202 -3.81 2.48 -10.85
C LEU A 202 -4.34 1.26 -10.10
N LEU A 203 -4.75 1.43 -8.84
CA LEU A 203 -5.39 0.37 -8.07
C LEU A 203 -6.71 -0.08 -8.70
N THR A 204 -7.43 0.86 -9.32
CA THR A 204 -8.66 0.54 -10.06
C THR A 204 -8.37 -0.20 -11.38
N GLU A 205 -7.30 0.16 -12.10
CA GLU A 205 -6.88 -0.49 -13.34
C GLU A 205 -6.46 -1.96 -13.12
N GLN A 206 -5.87 -2.28 -11.95
CA GLN A 206 -5.51 -3.66 -11.58
C GLN A 206 -6.72 -4.62 -11.56
N GLU A 207 -7.98 -4.12 -11.50
CA GLU A 207 -9.17 -4.99 -11.60
C GLU A 207 -9.25 -5.79 -12.89
N GLY A 208 -8.66 -5.32 -13.97
CA GLY A 208 -8.65 -6.01 -15.26
C GLY A 208 -7.95 -7.38 -15.25
N ASP A 209 -7.02 -7.56 -14.33
CA ASP A 209 -6.18 -8.77 -14.24
C ASP A 209 -6.90 -9.93 -13.51
N PHE A 210 -8.00 -9.64 -12.79
CA PHE A 210 -8.77 -10.64 -12.06
C PHE A 210 -9.75 -11.41 -12.94
N ASP A 211 -10.10 -12.61 -12.48
CA ASP A 211 -11.15 -13.45 -13.05
C ASP A 211 -12.54 -12.76 -12.99
N PRO A 212 -13.52 -13.19 -13.83
CA PRO A 212 -14.83 -12.56 -13.88
C PRO A 212 -15.58 -12.54 -12.56
N ALA A 213 -15.46 -13.60 -11.75
CA ALA A 213 -16.14 -13.72 -10.46
C ALA A 213 -15.54 -12.73 -9.43
N THR A 214 -14.22 -12.67 -9.37
CA THR A 214 -13.49 -11.68 -8.54
C THR A 214 -13.82 -10.25 -8.96
N ARG A 215 -13.84 -9.93 -10.27
CA ARG A 215 -14.22 -8.58 -10.75
C ARG A 215 -15.66 -8.20 -10.39
N PHE A 216 -16.58 -9.15 -10.43
CA PHE A 216 -17.94 -8.92 -9.93
C PHE A 216 -17.92 -8.60 -8.43
N ALA A 217 -17.26 -9.45 -7.65
CA ALA A 217 -17.23 -9.32 -6.20
C ALA A 217 -16.59 -8.00 -5.73
N ILE A 218 -15.49 -7.57 -6.36
CA ILE A 218 -14.85 -6.26 -6.10
C ILE A 218 -15.84 -5.12 -6.33
N ALA A 219 -16.52 -5.11 -7.48
CA ALA A 219 -17.43 -4.03 -7.84
C ALA A 219 -18.68 -4.01 -6.96
N TRP A 220 -19.19 -5.17 -6.57
CA TRP A 220 -20.30 -5.29 -5.62
C TRP A 220 -19.88 -4.81 -4.24
N TYR A 221 -18.70 -5.23 -3.78
CA TYR A 221 -18.14 -4.83 -2.47
C TYR A 221 -17.94 -3.32 -2.37
N ARG A 222 -17.48 -2.65 -3.42
CA ARG A 222 -17.35 -1.18 -3.43
C ARG A 222 -18.66 -0.43 -3.15
N GLY A 223 -19.77 -0.95 -3.66
CA GLY A 223 -21.07 -0.29 -3.51
C GLY A 223 -21.83 -0.71 -2.26
N ASN A 224 -21.70 -1.97 -1.86
CA ASN A 224 -22.56 -2.57 -0.84
C ASN A 224 -21.78 -3.15 0.35
N GLY A 225 -20.46 -3.33 0.24
CA GLY A 225 -19.71 -4.13 1.21
C GLY A 225 -20.26 -5.56 1.28
N TYR A 226 -20.48 -6.01 2.48
CA TYR A 226 -21.17 -7.28 2.74
C TYR A 226 -22.66 -7.09 3.07
N ASP A 227 -23.21 -5.93 2.84
CA ASP A 227 -24.64 -5.69 3.04
C ASP A 227 -25.45 -6.17 1.82
N PRO A 228 -26.71 -6.60 2.01
CA PRO A 228 -27.52 -7.11 0.91
C PRO A 228 -27.96 -5.96 -0.03
N GLY A 229 -27.75 -6.14 -1.35
CA GLY A 229 -28.24 -5.25 -2.41
C GLY A 229 -29.34 -5.86 -3.26
N ALA A 230 -29.87 -5.12 -4.25
CA ALA A 230 -30.94 -5.59 -5.11
C ALA A 230 -30.46 -6.62 -6.13
N PHE A 231 -31.24 -7.67 -6.39
CA PHE A 231 -30.90 -8.73 -7.36
C PHE A 231 -30.74 -8.19 -8.78
N GLY A 232 -31.58 -7.23 -9.20
CA GLY A 232 -31.48 -6.65 -10.54
C GLY A 232 -30.16 -5.91 -10.78
N ASP A 233 -29.63 -5.22 -9.76
CA ASP A 233 -28.33 -4.56 -9.83
C ASP A 233 -27.19 -5.57 -9.93
N ALA A 234 -27.28 -6.65 -9.15
CA ALA A 234 -26.31 -7.75 -9.19
C ALA A 234 -26.31 -8.44 -10.56
N GLU A 235 -27.47 -8.68 -11.14
CA GLU A 235 -27.60 -9.30 -12.46
C GLU A 235 -26.99 -8.44 -13.58
N ASN A 236 -27.26 -7.14 -13.56
CA ASN A 236 -26.66 -6.19 -14.50
C ASN A 236 -25.13 -6.12 -14.33
N LEU A 237 -24.65 -6.09 -13.10
CA LEU A 237 -23.24 -6.07 -12.78
C LEU A 237 -22.54 -7.35 -13.23
N ALA A 238 -23.16 -8.53 -13.01
CA ALA A 238 -22.61 -9.82 -13.40
C ALA A 238 -22.48 -9.92 -14.92
N ARG A 239 -23.51 -9.52 -15.68
CA ARG A 239 -23.46 -9.49 -17.16
C ARG A 239 -22.33 -8.60 -17.68
N ALA A 240 -22.16 -7.40 -17.09
CA ALA A 240 -21.11 -6.46 -17.47
C ALA A 240 -19.69 -7.03 -17.23
N ARG A 241 -19.57 -8.08 -16.40
CA ARG A 241 -18.28 -8.71 -16.04
C ARG A 241 -18.16 -10.16 -16.56
N ALA A 242 -18.99 -10.51 -17.53
CA ALA A 242 -19.00 -11.83 -18.16
C ALA A 242 -19.19 -13.00 -17.16
N THR A 243 -20.03 -12.80 -16.15
CA THR A 243 -20.47 -13.85 -15.20
C THR A 243 -21.97 -13.80 -14.99
N VAL A 244 -22.51 -14.71 -14.18
CA VAL A 244 -23.93 -14.77 -13.81
C VAL A 244 -24.09 -14.99 -12.31
N VAL A 245 -25.15 -14.41 -11.72
CA VAL A 245 -25.39 -14.51 -10.27
C VAL A 245 -25.50 -15.96 -9.80
N ALA A 246 -26.11 -16.83 -10.60
CA ALA A 246 -26.28 -18.25 -10.24
C ALA A 246 -24.96 -19.03 -10.16
N SER A 247 -23.93 -18.70 -10.96
CA SER A 247 -22.60 -19.31 -10.82
C SER A 247 -21.92 -18.81 -9.54
N LEU A 248 -21.97 -17.52 -9.28
CA LEU A 248 -21.38 -16.91 -8.08
C LEU A 248 -22.00 -17.47 -6.77
N GLU A 249 -23.30 -17.78 -6.80
CA GLU A 249 -23.97 -18.43 -5.66
C GLU A 249 -23.53 -19.89 -5.50
N ARG A 250 -23.44 -20.64 -6.60
CA ARG A 250 -22.96 -22.02 -6.59
C ARG A 250 -21.51 -22.13 -6.12
N ASP A 251 -20.67 -21.19 -6.55
CA ASP A 251 -19.26 -21.13 -6.20
C ASP A 251 -19.03 -20.55 -4.78
N GLY A 252 -20.10 -20.25 -4.02
CA GLY A 252 -20.02 -19.84 -2.61
C GLY A 252 -19.55 -18.41 -2.36
N ILE A 253 -19.56 -17.55 -3.38
CA ILE A 253 -19.15 -16.14 -3.27
C ILE A 253 -20.25 -15.30 -2.62
N LEU A 254 -21.51 -15.61 -2.93
CA LEU A 254 -22.67 -14.84 -2.49
C LEU A 254 -23.89 -15.74 -2.22
N THR A 255 -24.90 -15.15 -1.62
CA THR A 255 -26.25 -15.74 -1.53
C THR A 255 -27.24 -14.83 -2.23
N ALA A 256 -28.14 -15.43 -3.03
CA ALA A 256 -29.24 -14.76 -3.72
C ALA A 256 -30.59 -15.26 -3.19
N ARG A 257 -31.25 -14.46 -2.35
CA ARG A 257 -32.54 -14.81 -1.73
C ARG A 257 -33.50 -13.64 -1.68
N ALA A 258 -34.78 -13.90 -1.88
CA ALA A 258 -35.85 -12.91 -1.73
C ALA A 258 -35.60 -11.61 -2.52
N GLY A 259 -35.06 -11.70 -3.74
CA GLY A 259 -34.76 -10.53 -4.59
C GLY A 259 -33.56 -9.71 -4.14
N ARG A 260 -32.74 -10.24 -3.25
CA ARG A 260 -31.50 -9.59 -2.75
C ARG A 260 -30.30 -10.50 -2.94
N VAL A 261 -29.14 -9.89 -3.11
CA VAL A 261 -27.82 -10.54 -3.23
C VAL A 261 -26.90 -10.01 -2.13
N GLN A 262 -26.17 -10.90 -1.50
CA GLN A 262 -25.24 -10.59 -0.43
C GLN A 262 -23.95 -11.40 -0.55
N LEU A 263 -22.79 -10.76 -0.55
CA LEU A 263 -21.50 -11.44 -0.49
C LEU A 263 -21.30 -12.14 0.85
N HIS A 264 -20.64 -13.29 0.82
CA HIS A 264 -20.24 -13.98 2.05
C HIS A 264 -19.05 -13.29 2.71
N ARG A 265 -19.17 -13.06 4.03
CA ARG A 265 -18.04 -12.63 4.84
C ARG A 265 -17.08 -13.80 5.07
N PRO A 266 -15.78 -13.58 5.25
CA PRO A 266 -14.84 -14.65 5.59
C PRO A 266 -15.34 -15.53 6.75
N ALA A 267 -15.83 -14.93 7.83
CA ALA A 267 -16.33 -15.65 9.01
C ALA A 267 -17.57 -16.53 8.73
N SER A 268 -18.33 -16.25 7.67
CA SER A 268 -19.55 -17.03 7.32
C SER A 268 -19.28 -18.17 6.33
N LEU A 269 -18.08 -18.27 5.79
CA LEU A 269 -17.70 -19.34 4.88
C LEU A 269 -17.67 -20.71 5.60
N PRO A 270 -17.80 -21.86 4.90
CA PRO A 270 -17.73 -23.19 5.48
C PRO A 270 -16.41 -23.43 6.25
N ALA A 271 -16.48 -24.12 7.40
CA ALA A 271 -15.29 -24.45 8.19
C ALA A 271 -14.40 -25.49 7.49
N GLU A 272 -15.06 -26.39 6.78
CA GLU A 272 -14.42 -27.46 6.03
C GLU A 272 -14.59 -27.12 4.54
N TYR A 273 -13.60 -26.46 3.98
CA TYR A 273 -13.51 -26.17 2.56
C TYR A 273 -12.19 -26.75 2.05
N ASP A 274 -12.31 -27.57 1.03
CA ASP A 274 -11.17 -28.21 0.36
C ASP A 274 -11.01 -27.62 -1.03
N VAL A 275 -9.97 -26.81 -1.18
CA VAL A 275 -9.66 -26.11 -2.42
C VAL A 275 -9.29 -27.07 -3.56
N LEU A 276 -8.83 -28.28 -3.26
CA LEU A 276 -8.43 -29.28 -4.27
C LEU A 276 -9.65 -29.98 -4.92
N THR A 277 -10.77 -30.01 -4.23
CA THR A 277 -12.02 -30.64 -4.72
C THR A 277 -13.00 -29.64 -5.31
N ASP A 278 -12.78 -28.35 -5.14
CA ASP A 278 -13.60 -27.31 -5.74
C ASP A 278 -13.38 -27.25 -7.26
N GLN A 279 -14.48 -27.03 -8.01
CA GLN A 279 -14.41 -26.96 -9.47
C GLN A 279 -13.88 -25.62 -9.99
N HIS A 280 -14.14 -24.53 -9.25
CA HIS A 280 -13.76 -23.17 -9.64
C HIS A 280 -13.39 -22.35 -8.42
N THR A 281 -12.11 -22.11 -8.20
CA THR A 281 -11.66 -21.21 -7.13
C THR A 281 -11.17 -19.90 -7.73
N SER A 282 -11.90 -18.84 -7.47
CA SER A 282 -11.52 -17.47 -7.83
C SER A 282 -10.49 -16.88 -6.85
N ALA A 283 -9.82 -15.80 -7.25
CA ALA A 283 -8.95 -15.07 -6.33
C ALA A 283 -9.73 -14.51 -5.11
N TRP A 284 -11.02 -14.17 -5.30
CA TRP A 284 -11.90 -13.75 -4.21
C TRP A 284 -12.09 -14.85 -3.17
N GLU A 285 -12.43 -16.05 -3.60
CA GLU A 285 -12.62 -17.20 -2.70
C GLU A 285 -11.32 -17.55 -1.98
N ALA A 286 -10.22 -17.63 -2.72
CA ALA A 286 -8.90 -17.92 -2.15
C ALA A 286 -8.53 -16.93 -1.04
N LEU A 287 -8.74 -15.63 -1.26
CA LEU A 287 -8.47 -14.61 -0.24
C LEU A 287 -9.38 -14.77 0.98
N HIS A 288 -10.69 -14.94 0.77
CA HIS A 288 -11.68 -14.98 1.85
C HIS A 288 -11.53 -16.24 2.70
N HIS A 289 -11.24 -17.40 2.09
CA HIS A 289 -10.92 -18.61 2.81
C HIS A 289 -9.58 -18.50 3.54
N ALA A 290 -8.56 -17.91 2.95
CA ALA A 290 -7.29 -17.66 3.61
C ALA A 290 -7.46 -16.79 4.87
N ILE A 291 -8.23 -15.69 4.78
CA ILE A 291 -8.58 -14.85 5.93
C ILE A 291 -9.24 -15.70 7.03
N ARG A 292 -10.29 -16.44 6.66
CA ARG A 292 -11.02 -17.27 7.61
C ARG A 292 -10.13 -18.29 8.32
N ILE A 293 -9.29 -18.99 7.55
CA ILE A 293 -8.37 -20.00 8.09
C ILE A 293 -7.33 -19.33 8.98
N GLN A 294 -6.76 -18.21 8.56
CA GLN A 294 -5.79 -17.47 9.37
C GLN A 294 -6.38 -17.00 10.70
N GLU A 295 -7.60 -16.45 10.70
CA GLU A 295 -8.29 -15.98 11.91
C GLU A 295 -8.70 -17.12 12.85
N SER A 296 -9.00 -18.32 12.31
CA SER A 296 -9.49 -19.45 13.12
C SER A 296 -8.41 -20.48 13.47
N LYS A 297 -7.43 -20.73 12.60
CA LYS A 297 -6.42 -21.79 12.71
C LYS A 297 -4.98 -21.27 12.66
N GLY A 298 -4.79 -19.97 12.40
CA GLY A 298 -3.48 -19.30 12.35
C GLY A 298 -2.79 -19.37 10.99
N ILE A 299 -1.64 -18.69 10.92
CA ILE A 299 -0.83 -18.52 9.71
C ILE A 299 -0.42 -19.87 9.06
N PRO A 300 0.06 -20.89 9.83
CA PRO A 300 0.48 -22.15 9.20
C PRO A 300 -0.61 -22.83 8.38
N ALA A 301 -1.82 -22.89 8.91
CA ALA A 301 -2.94 -23.53 8.21
C ALA A 301 -3.38 -22.73 6.96
N ALA A 302 -3.39 -21.42 7.04
CA ALA A 302 -3.70 -20.56 5.89
C ALA A 302 -2.61 -20.63 4.80
N GLY A 303 -1.34 -20.78 5.20
CA GLY A 303 -0.23 -20.98 4.27
C GLY A 303 -0.34 -22.29 3.49
N VAL A 304 -0.68 -23.39 4.16
CA VAL A 304 -0.94 -24.68 3.49
C VAL A 304 -2.08 -24.54 2.48
N PHE A 305 -3.19 -23.93 2.89
CA PHE A 305 -4.33 -23.69 2.01
C PHE A 305 -3.95 -22.90 0.74
N LEU A 306 -3.19 -21.81 0.88
CA LEU A 306 -2.74 -21.01 -0.27
C LEU A 306 -1.80 -21.81 -1.18
N GLN A 307 -0.93 -22.61 -0.60
CA GLN A 307 -0.04 -23.50 -1.36
C GLN A 307 -0.85 -24.53 -2.18
N GLU A 308 -1.85 -25.17 -1.58
CA GLU A 308 -2.74 -26.09 -2.27
C GLU A 308 -3.53 -25.38 -3.40
N ALA A 309 -4.05 -24.18 -3.15
CA ALA A 309 -4.73 -23.36 -4.14
C ALA A 309 -3.84 -23.05 -5.35
N SER A 310 -2.55 -22.79 -5.14
CA SER A 310 -1.61 -22.48 -6.22
C SER A 310 -1.16 -23.70 -7.03
N HIS A 311 -1.39 -24.92 -6.53
CA HIS A 311 -0.97 -26.17 -7.19
C HIS A 311 -2.13 -26.98 -7.75
N ARG A 312 -3.32 -26.42 -7.85
CA ARG A 312 -4.47 -27.07 -8.46
C ARG A 312 -4.20 -27.46 -9.91
N SER A 313 -4.58 -28.67 -10.30
CA SER A 313 -4.37 -29.19 -11.66
C SER A 313 -5.35 -28.61 -12.70
N ASP A 314 -6.49 -28.09 -12.26
CA ASP A 314 -7.61 -27.62 -13.08
C ASP A 314 -7.82 -26.10 -13.06
N GLY A 315 -6.81 -25.36 -12.63
CA GLY A 315 -6.84 -23.91 -12.54
C GLY A 315 -6.12 -23.42 -11.29
N ALA A 316 -4.81 -23.34 -11.37
CA ALA A 316 -3.99 -22.79 -10.30
C ALA A 316 -4.38 -21.34 -9.99
N VAL A 317 -4.56 -21.03 -8.71
CA VAL A 317 -4.81 -19.67 -8.25
C VAL A 317 -3.50 -18.90 -8.25
N ASP A 318 -3.48 -17.76 -8.91
CA ASP A 318 -2.34 -16.84 -8.87
C ASP A 318 -2.28 -16.13 -7.51
N LEU A 319 -1.28 -16.50 -6.70
CA LEU A 319 -1.10 -15.95 -5.36
C LEU A 319 -0.72 -14.47 -5.36
N ASP A 320 -0.08 -13.96 -6.40
CA ASP A 320 0.22 -12.54 -6.53
C ASP A 320 -1.07 -11.75 -6.71
N LEU A 321 -2.01 -12.24 -7.51
CA LEU A 321 -3.35 -11.65 -7.64
C LEU A 321 -4.13 -11.71 -6.32
N VAL A 322 -4.06 -12.82 -5.56
CA VAL A 322 -4.70 -12.90 -4.25
C VAL A 322 -4.16 -11.83 -3.29
N LYS A 323 -2.86 -11.61 -3.31
CA LYS A 323 -2.21 -10.56 -2.52
C LYS A 323 -2.64 -9.17 -2.98
N GLU A 324 -2.61 -8.89 -4.28
CA GLU A 324 -3.06 -7.62 -4.85
C GLU A 324 -4.53 -7.34 -4.51
N LEU A 325 -5.38 -8.37 -4.52
CA LEU A 325 -6.78 -8.26 -4.11
C LEU A 325 -6.91 -7.82 -2.64
N ALA A 326 -6.08 -8.34 -1.75
CA ALA A 326 -6.09 -7.92 -0.34
C ALA A 326 -5.77 -6.42 -0.20
N TYR A 327 -4.81 -5.89 -0.96
CA TYR A 327 -4.50 -4.45 -0.99
C TYR A 327 -5.66 -3.61 -1.52
N LEU A 328 -6.27 -4.06 -2.62
CA LEU A 328 -7.40 -3.37 -3.23
C LEU A 328 -8.60 -3.31 -2.28
N LEU A 329 -8.97 -4.43 -1.68
CA LEU A 329 -10.11 -4.51 -0.76
C LEU A 329 -9.85 -3.75 0.53
N PHE A 330 -8.61 -3.73 1.02
CA PHE A 330 -8.20 -2.87 2.12
C PHE A 330 -8.51 -1.40 1.83
N GLN A 331 -8.07 -0.88 0.67
CA GLN A 331 -8.30 0.52 0.29
C GLN A 331 -9.80 0.84 0.17
N VAL A 332 -10.58 -0.08 -0.39
CA VAL A 332 -12.03 0.06 -0.47
C VAL A 332 -12.66 0.12 0.91
N ALA A 333 -12.24 -0.76 1.82
CA ALA A 333 -12.75 -0.82 3.18
C ALA A 333 -12.40 0.43 4.00
N GLU A 334 -11.16 0.92 3.92
CA GLU A 334 -10.71 2.16 4.57
C GLU A 334 -11.52 3.37 4.08
N LYS A 335 -11.69 3.52 2.75
CA LYS A 335 -12.44 4.62 2.15
C LYS A 335 -13.91 4.66 2.60
N ASN A 336 -14.50 3.50 2.87
CA ASN A 336 -15.87 3.37 3.33
C ASN A 336 -16.02 3.31 4.86
N GLY A 337 -14.92 3.34 5.63
CA GLY A 337 -14.93 3.25 7.08
C GLY A 337 -15.27 1.84 7.62
N TRP A 338 -15.10 0.78 6.80
CA TRP A 338 -15.32 -0.61 7.21
C TRP A 338 -14.09 -1.18 7.93
N THR A 339 -13.78 -0.60 9.06
CA THR A 339 -12.53 -0.86 9.82
C THR A 339 -12.29 -2.34 10.11
N LYS A 340 -13.34 -3.10 10.41
CA LYS A 340 -13.20 -4.54 10.72
C LYS A 340 -12.74 -5.33 9.51
N ASP A 341 -13.31 -5.05 8.34
CA ASP A 341 -12.96 -5.70 7.09
C ASP A 341 -11.53 -5.30 6.66
N ALA A 342 -11.19 -4.01 6.81
CA ALA A 342 -9.84 -3.51 6.55
C ALA A 342 -8.78 -4.21 7.41
N ILE A 343 -9.04 -4.46 8.70
CA ILE A 343 -8.12 -5.21 9.57
C ILE A 343 -7.86 -6.63 9.04
N SER A 344 -8.89 -7.34 8.59
CA SER A 344 -8.75 -8.69 8.05
C SER A 344 -7.91 -8.71 6.76
N PHE A 345 -8.15 -7.80 5.82
CA PHE A 345 -7.36 -7.70 4.58
C PHE A 345 -5.91 -7.32 4.87
N ASN A 346 -5.68 -6.32 5.73
CA ASN A 346 -4.34 -5.92 6.16
C ASN A 346 -3.59 -7.07 6.84
N GLY A 347 -4.29 -7.86 7.66
CA GLY A 347 -3.72 -8.99 8.38
C GLY A 347 -3.13 -10.05 7.45
N VAL A 348 -3.84 -10.45 6.41
CA VAL A 348 -3.33 -11.40 5.42
C VAL A 348 -2.15 -10.82 4.64
N ALA A 349 -2.28 -9.59 4.16
CA ALA A 349 -1.22 -8.97 3.36
C ALA A 349 0.09 -8.76 4.15
N THR A 350 0.00 -8.39 5.45
CA THR A 350 1.18 -8.22 6.30
C THR A 350 1.84 -9.54 6.68
N SER A 351 1.08 -10.62 6.79
CA SER A 351 1.59 -11.96 7.09
C SER A 351 2.00 -12.74 5.83
N TRP A 352 1.98 -12.12 4.65
CA TRP A 352 2.11 -12.82 3.38
C TRP A 352 3.37 -13.68 3.26
N SER A 353 4.52 -13.15 3.65
CA SER A 353 5.79 -13.90 3.62
C SER A 353 5.75 -15.12 4.54
N GLU A 354 5.16 -14.98 5.74
CA GLU A 354 5.02 -16.08 6.69
C GLU A 354 4.03 -17.14 6.20
N LEU A 355 2.95 -16.71 5.52
CA LEU A 355 1.99 -17.61 4.87
C LEU A 355 2.66 -18.46 3.79
N LEU A 356 3.42 -17.84 2.89
CA LEU A 356 4.13 -18.56 1.82
C LEU A 356 5.21 -19.49 2.38
N ASP A 357 5.95 -19.08 3.41
CA ASP A 357 6.97 -19.91 4.04
C ASP A 357 6.35 -21.13 4.76
N ALA A 358 5.22 -20.92 5.45
CA ALA A 358 4.48 -21.99 6.08
C ALA A 358 3.94 -23.01 5.07
N GLY A 359 3.39 -22.54 3.95
CA GLY A 359 2.90 -23.39 2.86
C GLY A 359 4.03 -24.24 2.26
N ARG A 360 5.18 -23.65 1.95
CA ARG A 360 6.35 -24.35 1.42
C ARG A 360 6.93 -25.39 2.38
N THR A 361 6.93 -25.10 3.68
CA THR A 361 7.47 -25.99 4.70
C THR A 361 6.58 -27.19 4.95
N ALA A 362 5.27 -27.03 4.79
CA ALA A 362 4.28 -28.10 4.99
C ALA A 362 4.10 -28.99 3.74
N ALA A 363 4.45 -28.52 2.54
CA ALA A 363 4.41 -29.33 1.33
C ALA A 363 5.39 -30.53 1.50
N PRO A 364 4.96 -31.78 1.19
CA PRO A 364 5.92 -32.88 1.14
C PRO A 364 7.04 -32.54 0.15
N PRO A 365 8.31 -32.86 0.47
CA PRO A 365 9.39 -32.60 -0.47
C PRO A 365 9.00 -33.21 -1.81
N GLU A 366 9.03 -32.42 -2.88
CA GLU A 366 8.84 -32.93 -4.24
C GLU A 366 9.71 -34.20 -4.36
N ALA A 367 9.09 -35.33 -4.69
CA ALA A 367 9.84 -36.57 -4.94
C ALA A 367 10.85 -36.21 -6.02
N ALA A 368 12.10 -36.11 -5.63
CA ALA A 368 13.18 -35.85 -6.56
C ALA A 368 13.03 -36.87 -7.69
N THR A 369 12.66 -36.39 -8.87
CA THR A 369 12.61 -37.22 -10.07
C THR A 369 14.07 -37.58 -10.30
N THR A 370 14.49 -38.72 -9.72
CA THR A 370 15.74 -39.39 -10.05
C THR A 370 15.62 -39.67 -11.53
N LEU A 371 16.28 -38.87 -12.35
CA LEU A 371 16.57 -39.23 -13.72
C LEU A 371 17.34 -40.53 -13.65
N ASP A 372 16.65 -41.63 -13.88
CA ASP A 372 17.28 -42.95 -14.08
C ASP A 372 18.09 -42.86 -15.39
N PHE A 373 19.34 -42.55 -15.28
CA PHE A 373 20.31 -42.76 -16.36
C PHE A 373 20.54 -44.26 -16.45
N GLY A 374 19.55 -44.93 -17.09
CA GLY A 374 19.65 -46.34 -17.40
C GLY A 374 21.04 -46.66 -17.92
N SER A 375 21.65 -47.61 -17.31
CA SER A 375 22.93 -48.25 -17.64
C SER A 375 23.07 -48.37 -19.17
N LEU A 376 23.91 -47.51 -19.77
CA LEU A 376 24.46 -47.78 -21.09
C LEU A 376 25.27 -49.07 -20.93
N GLY A 377 24.70 -50.15 -21.46
CA GLY A 377 25.34 -51.45 -21.49
C GLY A 377 26.70 -51.36 -22.13
N ASP A 378 27.64 -51.87 -21.43
CA ASP A 378 28.92 -52.30 -21.91
C ASP A 378 28.69 -53.51 -22.86
N ASP A 379 28.76 -53.28 -24.16
CA ASP A 379 28.95 -54.33 -25.14
C ASP A 379 30.30 -54.11 -25.82
N SER A 380 31.17 -55.01 -25.43
CA SER A 380 32.53 -55.37 -25.85
C SER A 380 32.82 -55.30 -27.35
#